data_69cbb1181cdfa378e92b4da0328e9c89
#
_entry.id   69cbb1181cdfa378e92b4da0328e9c89
#
_cell.length_a   1.000
_cell.length_b   1.000
_cell.length_c   1.000
_cell.angle_alpha   90.00
_cell.angle_beta   90.00
_cell.angle_gamma   90.00
#
_symmetry.space_group_name_H-M   'P 1'
#
loop_
_entity.id
_entity.type
_entity.pdbx_description
1 polymer ?
#
loop_
_entity_poly.entity_id
_entity_poly.type
_entity_poly.pdbx_seq_one_letter_code
_entity_poly.pdbx_strand_id
1 'polypeptide(L)'
;MKLNINDKDYPIKLNLRARIKINNLIGDEKETFEKAYSGNLDTIFLLCYCCIQEEISLKDFLNSYPAVKESVEGMTKLLVKLVEEAGNPLHIQSESKQSSEKKEAVKIDFRELITTLMSKGYTQKEVLDMTYWDINLIMEADYKKLEREAIHTNAILNIINSALGGKKVIDILGRNREEQRDITLFKSITEILDRK
;
A
#
# COMPACT_ATOMS: atom_id res chain seq x y z
N MET A 1 -16.13 9.03 3.71
CA MET A 1 -17.59 8.97 3.42
C MET A 1 -18.40 8.71 4.69
N LYS A 2 -19.74 8.83 4.62
CA LYS A 2 -20.65 8.54 5.74
C LYS A 2 -21.81 7.67 5.27
N LEU A 3 -22.31 6.84 6.16
CA LEU A 3 -23.47 5.97 5.95
C LEU A 3 -24.50 6.28 7.03
N ASN A 4 -25.74 6.58 6.65
CA ASN A 4 -26.81 6.86 7.61
C ASN A 4 -27.46 5.55 8.07
N ILE A 5 -27.51 5.32 9.38
CA ILE A 5 -28.14 4.14 9.98
C ILE A 5 -28.97 4.60 11.17
N ASN A 6 -30.27 4.40 11.14
CA ASN A 6 -31.20 4.83 12.18
C ASN A 6 -31.04 6.32 12.54
N ASP A 7 -31.02 7.19 11.53
CA ASP A 7 -30.85 8.63 11.64
C ASP A 7 -29.53 9.12 12.23
N LYS A 8 -28.53 8.21 12.36
CA LYS A 8 -27.17 8.53 12.76
C LYS A 8 -26.20 8.30 11.61
N ASP A 9 -25.30 9.26 11.40
CA ASP A 9 -24.24 9.19 10.41
C ASP A 9 -23.02 8.46 10.95
N TYR A 10 -22.65 7.35 10.31
CA TYR A 10 -21.45 6.57 10.63
C TYR A 10 -20.36 6.82 9.61
N PRO A 11 -19.12 7.13 10.03
CA PRO A 11 -17.99 7.23 9.11
C PRO A 11 -17.66 5.86 8.54
N ILE A 12 -17.42 5.82 7.22
CA ILE A 12 -17.12 4.59 6.50
C ILE A 12 -15.85 4.77 5.68
N LYS A 13 -14.91 3.81 5.79
CA LYS A 13 -13.61 3.85 5.12
C LYS A 13 -13.05 2.43 4.94
N LEU A 14 -12.50 2.13 3.78
CA LEU A 14 -11.78 0.86 3.54
C LEU A 14 -10.29 1.04 3.92
N ASN A 15 -10.03 1.10 5.22
CA ASN A 15 -8.72 1.21 5.83
C ASN A 15 -8.22 -0.16 6.35
N LEU A 16 -7.05 -0.20 6.98
CA LEU A 16 -6.48 -1.44 7.50
C LEU A 16 -7.38 -2.09 8.56
N ARG A 17 -8.06 -1.30 9.41
CA ARG A 17 -9.06 -1.81 10.37
C ARG A 17 -10.20 -2.56 9.68
N ALA A 18 -10.75 -2.00 8.60
CA ALA A 18 -11.81 -2.64 7.83
C ALA A 18 -11.32 -3.96 7.20
N ARG A 19 -10.11 -3.98 6.66
CA ARG A 19 -9.50 -5.19 6.06
C ARG A 19 -9.27 -6.31 7.07
N ILE A 20 -8.84 -5.96 8.28
CA ILE A 20 -8.74 -6.93 9.38
C ILE A 20 -10.11 -7.49 9.75
N LYS A 21 -11.16 -6.63 9.81
CA LYS A 21 -12.54 -7.08 10.05
C LYS A 21 -13.01 -8.03 8.92
N ILE A 22 -12.74 -7.70 7.66
CA ILE A 22 -13.08 -8.55 6.51
C ILE A 22 -12.42 -9.91 6.65
N ASN A 23 -11.12 -9.96 6.91
CA ASN A 23 -10.39 -11.22 7.05
C ASN A 23 -10.91 -12.07 8.22
N ASN A 24 -11.32 -11.45 9.32
CA ASN A 24 -11.82 -12.15 10.51
C ASN A 24 -13.28 -12.62 10.39
N LEU A 25 -14.14 -11.86 9.71
CA LEU A 25 -15.59 -12.14 9.65
C LEU A 25 -16.00 -12.90 8.39
N ILE A 26 -15.32 -12.66 7.27
CA ILE A 26 -15.73 -13.20 5.97
C ILE A 26 -14.70 -14.21 5.45
N GLY A 27 -13.40 -13.90 5.60
CA GLY A 27 -12.30 -14.73 5.14
C GLY A 27 -11.30 -13.97 4.27
N ASP A 28 -10.63 -14.68 3.37
CA ASP A 28 -9.61 -14.08 2.49
C ASP A 28 -10.16 -12.88 1.73
N GLU A 29 -9.44 -11.77 1.78
CA GLU A 29 -9.87 -10.51 1.21
C GLU A 29 -10.06 -10.59 -0.31
N LYS A 30 -9.12 -11.23 -1.03
CA LYS A 30 -9.18 -11.35 -2.48
C LYS A 30 -10.42 -12.15 -2.92
N GLU A 31 -10.64 -13.33 -2.32
CA GLU A 31 -11.81 -14.15 -2.61
C GLU A 31 -13.12 -13.41 -2.28
N THR A 32 -13.11 -12.63 -1.19
CA THR A 32 -14.28 -11.85 -0.75
C THR A 32 -14.62 -10.78 -1.79
N PHE A 33 -13.64 -10.03 -2.28
CA PHE A 33 -13.88 -9.04 -3.33
C PHE A 33 -14.28 -9.69 -4.66
N GLU A 34 -13.69 -10.82 -5.05
CA GLU A 34 -14.10 -11.57 -6.24
C GLU A 34 -15.58 -12.01 -6.18
N LYS A 35 -16.03 -12.48 -5.01
CA LYS A 35 -17.46 -12.82 -4.77
C LYS A 35 -18.36 -11.58 -4.88
N ALA A 36 -17.95 -10.45 -4.31
CA ALA A 36 -18.71 -9.21 -4.41
C ALA A 36 -18.80 -8.70 -5.86
N TYR A 37 -17.70 -8.74 -6.62
CA TYR A 37 -17.70 -8.38 -8.05
C TYR A 37 -18.53 -9.34 -8.91
N SER A 38 -18.68 -10.62 -8.52
CA SER A 38 -19.59 -11.55 -9.19
C SER A 38 -21.07 -11.32 -8.84
N GLY A 39 -21.38 -10.32 -8.00
CA GLY A 39 -22.74 -9.93 -7.66
C GLY A 39 -23.32 -10.66 -6.43
N ASN A 40 -22.48 -11.27 -5.58
CA ASN A 40 -22.95 -11.86 -4.34
C ASN A 40 -23.38 -10.78 -3.35
N LEU A 41 -24.69 -10.64 -3.14
CA LEU A 41 -25.30 -9.55 -2.35
C LEU A 41 -24.86 -9.60 -0.89
N ASP A 42 -24.87 -10.77 -0.27
CA ASP A 42 -24.49 -10.92 1.14
C ASP A 42 -23.07 -10.45 1.37
N THR A 43 -22.17 -10.75 0.44
CA THR A 43 -20.77 -10.32 0.49
C THR A 43 -20.65 -8.80 0.32
N ILE A 44 -21.44 -8.18 -0.57
CA ILE A 44 -21.44 -6.70 -0.76
C ILE A 44 -21.87 -6.01 0.55
N PHE A 45 -22.95 -6.46 1.17
CA PHE A 45 -23.43 -5.89 2.42
C PHE A 45 -22.44 -6.09 3.57
N LEU A 46 -21.85 -7.27 3.71
CA LEU A 46 -20.86 -7.55 4.74
C LEU A 46 -19.57 -6.72 4.54
N LEU A 47 -19.13 -6.52 3.30
CA LEU A 47 -17.99 -5.63 3.00
C LEU A 47 -18.29 -4.19 3.44
N CYS A 48 -19.47 -3.67 3.10
CA CYS A 48 -19.88 -2.32 3.53
C CYS A 48 -19.95 -2.22 5.07
N TYR A 49 -20.51 -3.23 5.74
CA TYR A 49 -20.53 -3.30 7.20
C TYR A 49 -19.12 -3.27 7.82
N CYS A 50 -18.19 -4.06 7.29
CA CYS A 50 -16.80 -4.08 7.78
C CYS A 50 -16.10 -2.71 7.66
N CYS A 51 -16.49 -1.90 6.68
CA CYS A 51 -15.93 -0.56 6.46
C CYS A 51 -16.43 0.51 7.45
N ILE A 52 -17.46 0.23 8.25
CA ILE A 52 -17.95 1.16 9.28
C ILE A 52 -16.89 1.30 10.39
N GLN A 53 -16.52 2.55 10.70
CA GLN A 53 -15.43 2.85 11.63
C GLN A 53 -15.84 2.83 13.11
N GLU A 54 -17.13 2.97 13.38
CA GLU A 54 -17.72 2.89 14.73
C GLU A 54 -18.31 1.49 14.96
N GLU A 55 -18.54 1.15 16.23
CA GLU A 55 -19.21 -0.09 16.60
C GLU A 55 -20.71 0.01 16.34
N ILE A 56 -21.23 -0.94 15.59
CA ILE A 56 -22.67 -1.14 15.33
C ILE A 56 -22.92 -2.63 15.21
N SER A 57 -24.12 -3.09 15.64
CA SER A 57 -24.49 -4.48 15.44
C SER A 57 -24.79 -4.76 13.97
N LEU A 58 -24.42 -5.95 13.49
CA LEU A 58 -24.77 -6.38 12.13
C LEU A 58 -26.30 -6.38 11.92
N LYS A 59 -27.06 -6.69 12.99
CA LYS A 59 -28.53 -6.68 12.95
C LYS A 59 -29.07 -5.28 12.68
N ASP A 60 -28.55 -4.26 13.35
CA ASP A 60 -29.02 -2.88 13.16
C ASP A 60 -28.66 -2.36 11.78
N PHE A 61 -27.47 -2.70 11.30
CA PHE A 61 -27.07 -2.42 9.92
C PHE A 61 -28.00 -3.04 8.88
N LEU A 62 -28.28 -4.36 8.99
CA LEU A 62 -29.15 -5.07 8.04
C LEU A 62 -30.61 -4.61 8.13
N ASN A 63 -31.10 -4.22 9.32
CA ASN A 63 -32.43 -3.65 9.48
C ASN A 63 -32.58 -2.29 8.76
N SER A 64 -31.52 -1.49 8.76
CA SER A 64 -31.51 -0.18 8.09
C SER A 64 -31.35 -0.28 6.57
N TYR A 65 -30.78 -1.36 6.09
CA TYR A 65 -30.58 -1.64 4.68
C TYR A 65 -31.11 -3.01 4.28
N PRO A 66 -32.47 -3.14 4.19
CA PRO A 66 -33.05 -4.39 3.73
C PRO A 66 -32.63 -4.69 2.29
N ALA A 67 -32.59 -5.97 1.93
CA ALA A 67 -32.15 -6.44 0.60
C ALA A 67 -33.17 -6.12 -0.51
N VAL A 68 -33.54 -4.85 -0.64
CA VAL A 68 -34.36 -4.34 -1.74
C VAL A 68 -33.47 -3.70 -2.81
N LYS A 69 -34.00 -3.55 -4.02
CA LYS A 69 -33.22 -3.10 -5.19
C LYS A 69 -32.46 -1.80 -4.94
N GLU A 70 -33.11 -0.80 -4.33
CA GLU A 70 -32.52 0.51 -4.04
C GLU A 70 -31.33 0.40 -3.06
N SER A 71 -31.47 -0.43 -2.02
CA SER A 71 -30.41 -0.67 -1.04
C SER A 71 -29.22 -1.39 -1.69
N VAL A 72 -29.47 -2.39 -2.53
CA VAL A 72 -28.44 -3.14 -3.26
C VAL A 72 -27.65 -2.22 -4.19
N GLU A 73 -28.35 -1.42 -5.00
CA GLU A 73 -27.70 -0.45 -5.88
C GLU A 73 -26.88 0.59 -5.10
N GLY A 74 -27.43 1.06 -3.98
CA GLY A 74 -26.75 1.99 -3.07
C GLY A 74 -25.46 1.40 -2.47
N MET A 75 -25.54 0.18 -1.93
CA MET A 75 -24.39 -0.51 -1.35
C MET A 75 -23.32 -0.86 -2.40
N THR A 76 -23.73 -1.27 -3.59
CA THR A 76 -22.78 -1.53 -4.69
C THR A 76 -22.03 -0.26 -5.10
N LYS A 77 -22.74 0.85 -5.28
CA LYS A 77 -22.12 2.15 -5.60
C LYS A 77 -21.19 2.63 -4.48
N LEU A 78 -21.60 2.41 -3.22
CA LEU A 78 -20.81 2.75 -2.05
C LEU A 78 -19.50 1.94 -2.01
N LEU A 79 -19.58 0.63 -2.24
CA LEU A 79 -18.42 -0.26 -2.27
C LEU A 79 -17.42 0.16 -3.36
N VAL A 80 -17.90 0.46 -4.56
CA VAL A 80 -17.04 0.94 -5.66
C VAL A 80 -16.29 2.20 -5.23
N LYS A 81 -16.98 3.20 -4.68
CA LYS A 81 -16.34 4.43 -4.19
C LYS A 81 -15.33 4.17 -3.07
N LEU A 82 -15.63 3.26 -2.13
CA LEU A 82 -14.72 2.88 -1.06
C LEU A 82 -13.43 2.27 -1.60
N VAL A 83 -13.52 1.42 -2.62
CA VAL A 83 -12.36 0.80 -3.28
C VAL A 83 -11.53 1.86 -4.02
N GLU A 84 -12.18 2.76 -4.76
CA GLU A 84 -11.52 3.85 -5.47
C GLU A 84 -10.76 4.78 -4.49
N GLU A 85 -11.41 5.23 -3.41
CA GLU A 85 -10.76 6.08 -2.39
C GLU A 85 -9.62 5.37 -1.67
N ALA A 86 -9.74 4.07 -1.39
CA ALA A 86 -8.68 3.30 -0.74
C ALA A 86 -7.50 3.01 -1.67
N GLY A 87 -7.74 2.98 -2.98
CA GLY A 87 -6.72 2.73 -4.00
C GLY A 87 -5.84 3.95 -4.27
N ASN A 88 -6.43 5.07 -4.63
CA ASN A 88 -5.72 6.32 -4.94
C ASN A 88 -6.67 7.52 -4.79
N PRO A 89 -6.81 8.09 -3.59
CA PRO A 89 -7.79 9.16 -3.32
C PRO A 89 -7.47 10.46 -4.06
N LEU A 90 -6.24 10.65 -4.51
CA LEU A 90 -5.80 11.86 -5.21
C LEU A 90 -5.73 11.67 -6.73
N HIS A 91 -6.03 10.49 -7.24
CA HIS A 91 -5.90 10.13 -8.65
C HIS A 91 -4.53 10.49 -9.27
N ILE A 92 -3.48 10.48 -8.44
CA ILE A 92 -2.11 10.73 -8.90
C ILE A 92 -1.68 9.52 -9.73
N GLN A 93 -1.29 9.76 -10.98
CA GLN A 93 -0.73 8.70 -11.83
C GLN A 93 0.63 8.31 -11.25
N SER A 94 0.73 7.11 -10.68
CA SER A 94 2.01 6.52 -10.37
C SER A 94 2.63 6.01 -11.66
N GLU A 95 3.83 6.48 -12.01
CA GLU A 95 4.65 5.88 -13.06
C GLU A 95 5.20 4.51 -12.63
N SER A 96 4.35 3.64 -12.09
CA SER A 96 4.74 2.28 -11.81
C SER A 96 4.87 1.54 -13.13
N LYS A 97 6.09 1.30 -13.57
CA LYS A 97 6.38 0.25 -14.56
C LYS A 97 5.78 -1.04 -14.00
N GLN A 98 4.64 -1.42 -14.54
CA GLN A 98 4.03 -2.72 -14.26
C GLN A 98 5.01 -3.79 -14.75
N SER A 99 5.79 -4.34 -13.83
CA SER A 99 6.44 -5.61 -14.09
C SER A 99 5.34 -6.67 -14.11
N SER A 100 5.07 -7.19 -15.30
CA SER A 100 4.04 -8.21 -15.57
C SER A 100 4.44 -9.61 -15.08
N GLU A 101 5.22 -9.70 -14.04
CA GLU A 101 5.45 -10.98 -13.36
C GLU A 101 4.23 -11.30 -12.50
N LYS A 102 3.61 -12.45 -12.78
CA LYS A 102 2.61 -13.07 -11.91
C LYS A 102 3.28 -13.41 -10.58
N LYS A 103 3.32 -12.44 -9.67
CA LYS A 103 3.70 -12.70 -8.27
C LYS A 103 2.57 -13.50 -7.65
N GLU A 104 2.89 -14.67 -7.13
CA GLU A 104 1.97 -15.41 -6.25
C GLU A 104 1.45 -14.45 -5.19
N ALA A 105 0.14 -14.52 -4.90
CA ALA A 105 -0.48 -13.66 -3.91
C ALA A 105 0.13 -13.96 -2.54
N VAL A 106 1.02 -13.09 -2.08
CA VAL A 106 1.61 -13.20 -0.75
C VAL A 106 0.52 -12.88 0.26
N LYS A 107 0.25 -13.84 1.14
CA LYS A 107 -0.69 -13.64 2.24
C LYS A 107 -0.15 -12.56 3.17
N ILE A 108 -0.88 -11.47 3.33
CA ILE A 108 -0.47 -10.35 4.17
C ILE A 108 -0.58 -10.75 5.65
N ASP A 109 0.53 -10.71 6.36
CA ASP A 109 0.53 -10.77 7.83
C ASP A 109 0.26 -9.36 8.39
N PHE A 110 -0.98 -9.13 8.80
CA PHE A 110 -1.39 -7.84 9.38
C PHE A 110 -0.61 -7.49 10.65
N ARG A 111 -0.20 -8.49 11.44
CA ARG A 111 0.56 -8.24 12.67
C ARG A 111 1.95 -7.71 12.33
N GLU A 112 2.63 -8.35 11.39
CA GLU A 112 3.94 -7.93 10.92
C GLU A 112 3.87 -6.52 10.32
N LEU A 113 2.86 -6.26 9.46
CA LEU A 113 2.64 -4.96 8.85
C LEU A 113 2.45 -3.85 9.90
N ILE A 114 1.57 -4.07 10.90
CA ILE A 114 1.32 -3.11 11.97
C ILE A 114 2.61 -2.87 12.77
N THR A 115 3.33 -3.93 13.16
CA THR A 115 4.56 -3.83 13.94
C THR A 115 5.64 -3.05 13.19
N THR A 116 5.77 -3.29 11.88
CA THR A 116 6.70 -2.59 11.00
C THR A 116 6.39 -1.09 10.94
N LEU A 117 5.13 -0.71 10.77
CA LEU A 117 4.73 0.70 10.74
C LEU A 117 4.88 1.38 12.10
N MET A 118 4.58 0.67 13.20
CA MET A 118 4.81 1.19 14.55
C MET A 118 6.30 1.40 14.84
N SER A 119 7.20 0.55 14.35
CA SER A 119 8.65 0.74 14.47
C SER A 119 9.16 1.98 13.75
N LYS A 120 8.40 2.51 12.78
CA LYS A 120 8.67 3.77 12.07
C LYS A 120 8.12 5.02 12.78
N GLY A 121 7.49 4.84 13.94
CA GLY A 121 6.97 5.92 14.78
C GLY A 121 5.47 6.19 14.68
N TYR A 122 4.72 5.42 13.87
CA TYR A 122 3.26 5.55 13.81
C TYR A 122 2.62 4.89 15.04
N THR A 123 1.57 5.51 15.56
CA THR A 123 0.75 4.88 16.61
C THR A 123 -0.12 3.77 16.02
N GLN A 124 -0.52 2.81 16.83
CA GLN A 124 -1.42 1.74 16.38
C GLN A 124 -2.72 2.29 15.80
N LYS A 125 -3.26 3.37 16.37
CA LYS A 125 -4.48 4.01 15.87
C LYS A 125 -4.28 4.56 14.46
N GLU A 126 -3.19 5.30 14.22
CA GLU A 126 -2.87 5.85 12.90
C GLU A 126 -2.70 4.73 11.87
N VAL A 127 -1.97 3.66 12.22
CA VAL A 127 -1.78 2.50 11.34
C VAL A 127 -3.11 1.85 10.97
N LEU A 128 -4.01 1.66 11.92
CA LEU A 128 -5.33 1.07 11.67
C LEU A 128 -6.23 1.96 10.80
N ASP A 129 -6.00 3.26 10.81
CA ASP A 129 -6.75 4.23 10.00
C ASP A 129 -6.15 4.46 8.59
N MET A 130 -4.95 3.89 8.29
CA MET A 130 -4.32 3.94 6.97
C MET A 130 -5.04 3.08 5.94
N THR A 131 -5.08 3.56 4.71
CA THR A 131 -5.44 2.75 3.53
C THR A 131 -4.20 2.02 2.99
N TYR A 132 -4.36 1.06 2.08
CA TYR A 132 -3.21 0.47 1.38
C TYR A 132 -2.43 1.49 0.55
N TRP A 133 -3.12 2.51 0.04
CA TRP A 133 -2.45 3.63 -0.63
C TRP A 133 -1.49 4.35 0.32
N ASP A 134 -1.93 4.70 1.54
CA ASP A 134 -1.10 5.36 2.53
C ASP A 134 0.13 4.50 2.89
N ILE A 135 -0.10 3.21 3.10
CA ILE A 135 0.96 2.24 3.42
C ILE A 135 1.97 2.13 2.28
N ASN A 136 1.50 2.02 1.03
CA ASN A 136 2.37 1.94 -0.14
C ASN A 136 3.24 3.19 -0.30
N LEU A 137 2.68 4.39 -0.06
CA LEU A 137 3.46 5.63 -0.09
C LEU A 137 4.58 5.65 0.96
N ILE A 138 4.29 5.18 2.18
CA ILE A 138 5.29 5.10 3.26
C ILE A 138 6.40 4.11 2.86
N MET A 139 6.03 2.93 2.37
CA MET A 139 6.99 1.91 1.95
C MET A 139 7.83 2.39 0.75
N GLU A 140 7.24 3.09 -0.20
CA GLU A 140 7.96 3.68 -1.33
C GLU A 140 8.95 4.76 -0.88
N ALA A 141 8.54 5.62 0.06
CA ALA A 141 9.42 6.65 0.62
C ALA A 141 10.63 6.04 1.34
N ASP A 142 10.40 4.97 2.12
CA ASP A 142 11.48 4.23 2.78
C ASP A 142 12.42 3.55 1.78
N TYR A 143 11.86 2.93 0.75
CA TYR A 143 12.66 2.32 -0.31
C TYR A 143 13.58 3.35 -0.98
N LYS A 144 13.03 4.52 -1.35
CA LYS A 144 13.82 5.62 -1.93
C LYS A 144 14.89 6.15 -0.97
N LYS A 145 14.62 6.16 0.35
CA LYS A 145 15.61 6.54 1.36
C LYS A 145 16.74 5.52 1.40
N LEU A 146 16.44 4.23 1.52
CA LEU A 146 17.43 3.15 1.52
C LEU A 146 18.26 3.14 0.21
N GLU A 147 17.62 3.39 -0.91
CA GLU A 147 18.31 3.50 -2.20
C GLU A 147 19.34 4.63 -2.21
N ARG A 148 18.98 5.82 -1.71
CA ARG A 148 19.92 6.95 -1.58
C ARG A 148 21.07 6.63 -0.62
N GLU A 149 20.79 6.01 0.52
CA GLU A 149 21.81 5.61 1.49
C GLU A 149 22.77 4.57 0.88
N ALA A 150 22.26 3.62 0.10
CA ALA A 150 23.08 2.63 -0.59
C ALA A 150 23.95 3.27 -1.70
N ILE A 151 23.42 4.24 -2.46
CA ILE A 151 24.19 5.00 -3.44
C ILE A 151 25.33 5.75 -2.76
N HIS A 152 25.07 6.43 -1.63
CA HIS A 152 26.11 7.10 -0.86
C HIS A 152 27.17 6.15 -0.34
N THR A 153 26.75 5.01 0.21
CA THR A 153 27.66 3.97 0.73
C THR A 153 28.52 3.39 -0.40
N ASN A 154 27.92 3.10 -1.57
CA ASN A 154 28.64 2.65 -2.75
C ASN A 154 29.70 3.69 -3.21
N ALA A 155 29.33 4.97 -3.21
CA ALA A 155 30.28 6.02 -3.60
C ALA A 155 31.49 6.08 -2.66
N ILE A 156 31.26 6.05 -1.34
CA ILE A 156 32.33 6.03 -0.32
C ILE A 156 33.21 4.77 -0.48
N LEU A 157 32.61 3.60 -0.62
CA LEU A 157 33.34 2.35 -0.78
C LEU A 157 34.18 2.35 -2.07
N ASN A 158 33.67 2.91 -3.15
CA ASN A 158 34.40 3.01 -4.41
C ASN A 158 35.59 3.97 -4.32
N ILE A 159 35.45 5.10 -3.59
CA ILE A 159 36.57 6.02 -3.31
C ILE A 159 37.66 5.30 -2.50
N ILE A 160 37.28 4.64 -1.41
CA ILE A 160 38.22 3.87 -0.57
C ILE A 160 38.90 2.77 -1.38
N ASN A 161 38.12 1.99 -2.14
CA ASN A 161 38.64 0.91 -2.97
C ASN A 161 39.65 1.42 -4.02
N SER A 162 39.36 2.55 -4.67
CA SER A 162 40.27 3.19 -5.63
C SER A 162 41.53 3.65 -4.95
N ALA A 163 41.45 4.29 -3.76
CA ALA A 163 42.61 4.73 -2.99
C ALA A 163 43.52 3.58 -2.56
N LEU A 164 42.96 2.38 -2.36
CA LEU A 164 43.68 1.13 -2.03
C LEU A 164 44.16 0.35 -3.28
N GLY A 165 44.03 0.92 -4.48
CA GLY A 165 44.45 0.29 -5.74
C GLY A 165 43.51 -0.76 -6.28
N GLY A 166 42.29 -0.86 -5.76
CA GLY A 166 41.24 -1.77 -6.25
C GLY A 166 40.70 -1.32 -7.61
N LYS A 167 40.50 -2.29 -8.50
CA LYS A 167 40.02 -2.05 -9.89
C LYS A 167 38.53 -2.41 -10.08
N LYS A 168 37.88 -3.04 -9.10
CA LYS A 168 36.49 -3.49 -9.21
C LYS A 168 35.57 -2.47 -8.56
N VAL A 169 34.49 -2.09 -9.25
CA VAL A 169 33.41 -1.28 -8.69
C VAL A 169 32.61 -2.11 -7.70
N ILE A 170 32.39 -1.55 -6.51
CA ILE A 170 31.55 -2.16 -5.47
C ILE A 170 30.11 -1.71 -5.72
N ASP A 171 29.20 -2.68 -5.82
CA ASP A 171 27.76 -2.43 -5.95
C ASP A 171 26.99 -3.25 -4.92
N ILE A 172 26.53 -2.56 -3.85
CA ILE A 172 25.78 -3.17 -2.75
C ILE A 172 24.37 -3.54 -3.19
N LEU A 173 23.80 -2.81 -4.15
CA LEU A 173 22.43 -3.02 -4.62
C LEU A 173 22.33 -4.15 -5.65
N GLY A 174 23.47 -4.66 -6.15
CA GLY A 174 23.51 -5.76 -7.13
C GLY A 174 22.80 -5.42 -8.45
N ARG A 175 22.72 -4.13 -8.80
CA ARG A 175 22.10 -3.69 -10.05
C ARG A 175 22.89 -4.15 -11.25
N ASN A 176 22.24 -4.81 -12.21
CA ASN A 176 22.86 -5.20 -13.45
C ASN A 176 23.46 -3.98 -14.16
N ARG A 177 24.65 -4.17 -14.79
CA ARG A 177 25.45 -3.11 -15.45
C ARG A 177 24.71 -2.25 -16.48
N GLU A 178 23.55 -2.67 -16.95
CA GLU A 178 22.74 -1.92 -17.93
C GLU A 178 22.00 -0.71 -17.32
N GLU A 179 21.73 -0.70 -16.00
CA GLU A 179 21.13 0.45 -15.31
C GLU A 179 22.16 1.46 -14.80
N GLN A 180 23.47 1.18 -14.95
CA GLN A 180 24.56 2.06 -14.49
C GLN A 180 24.83 3.26 -15.41
N ARG A 181 23.86 3.70 -16.21
CA ARG A 181 24.02 4.90 -17.05
C ARG A 181 24.22 6.20 -16.26
N ASP A 182 23.86 6.24 -14.99
CA ASP A 182 24.04 7.44 -14.14
C ASP A 182 25.43 7.53 -13.50
N ILE A 183 26.27 6.52 -13.62
CA ILE A 183 27.69 6.57 -13.19
C ILE A 183 28.54 7.46 -14.14
N THR A 184 28.02 7.88 -15.27
CA THR A 184 28.72 8.81 -16.19
C THR A 184 29.05 10.15 -15.53
N LEU A 185 28.30 10.57 -14.53
CA LEU A 185 28.60 11.80 -13.76
C LEU A 185 29.86 11.63 -12.90
N PHE A 186 30.12 10.44 -12.36
CA PHE A 186 31.34 10.16 -11.59
C PHE A 186 32.58 10.02 -12.47
N LYS A 187 32.45 9.46 -13.68
CA LYS A 187 33.57 9.44 -14.64
C LYS A 187 34.00 10.84 -15.02
N SER A 188 33.09 11.79 -15.23
CA SER A 188 33.43 13.16 -15.53
C SER A 188 34.11 13.87 -14.36
N ILE A 189 33.85 13.54 -13.11
CA ILE A 189 34.52 14.14 -11.94
C ILE A 189 35.94 13.56 -11.78
N THR A 190 36.13 12.27 -11.97
CA THR A 190 37.47 11.63 -11.96
C THR A 190 38.36 12.14 -13.10
N GLU A 191 37.79 12.29 -14.30
CA GLU A 191 38.54 12.85 -15.45
C GLU A 191 38.91 14.33 -15.28
N ILE A 192 38.15 15.10 -14.48
CA ILE A 192 38.47 16.47 -14.12
C ILE A 192 39.61 16.54 -13.07
N LEU A 193 39.67 15.57 -12.16
CA LEU A 193 40.71 15.48 -11.13
C LEU A 193 42.06 14.96 -11.67
N ASP A 194 42.02 14.10 -12.70
CA ASP A 194 43.25 13.57 -13.33
C ASP A 194 43.91 14.52 -14.35
N ARG A 195 43.32 15.68 -14.61
CA ARG A 195 43.84 16.74 -15.50
C ARG A 195 44.65 17.84 -14.78
N LYS A 196 45.23 17.55 -13.61
CA LYS A 196 46.14 18.47 -12.93
C LYS A 196 47.53 17.91 -12.83
#